data_c52cd209d508f35022ff50892a54b37b
#
_entry.id   c52cd209d508f35022ff50892a54b37b
#
_cell.length_a   1.000
_cell.length_b   1.000
_cell.length_c   1.000
_cell.angle_alpha   90.00
_cell.angle_beta   90.00
_cell.angle_gamma   90.00
#
_symmetry.space_group_name_H-M   'P 1'
#
loop_
_entity.id
_entity.type
_entity.pdbx_description
1 polymer ?
#
loop_
_entity_poly.entity_id
_entity_poly.type
_entity_poly.pdbx_seq_one_letter_code
_entity_poly.pdbx_strand_id
1 'polypeptide(L)'
;KSIFNFFSSEGFYEIVDEINNSIEELRKEAIDIKAAMGKLQSVLKQTVATSQNDINNFLESAGITYQVGINLDENGQAIATLQYIHNKKLVEVDKIRKHLSWGERNALSLVLFMFYAISENAKLIVLDDPISSFDTNKKYAIIHRMFSKQSGILPRSFYKKTVLMLTHDFEPIIDFGVVGKLPEDALNSKFIKNNQGILTE
;
A
#
# COMPACT_ATOMS: atom_id res chain seq x y z
N LYS A 1 35.78 39.47 -46.67
CA LYS A 1 35.96 40.57 -45.70
C LYS A 1 34.71 40.83 -44.86
N SER A 2 33.47 40.74 -45.41
CA SER A 2 32.24 41.03 -44.68
C SER A 2 31.91 39.99 -43.57
N ILE A 3 32.13 38.70 -43.80
CA ILE A 3 31.92 37.61 -42.81
C ILE A 3 32.87 37.77 -41.63
N PHE A 4 34.13 38.07 -41.88
CA PHE A 4 35.14 38.25 -40.83
C PHE A 4 34.82 39.46 -39.92
N ASN A 5 34.31 40.54 -40.48
CA ASN A 5 33.86 41.70 -39.70
C ASN A 5 32.62 41.43 -38.85
N PHE A 6 31.74 40.49 -39.25
CA PHE A 6 30.60 40.09 -38.45
C PHE A 6 31.02 39.33 -37.19
N PHE A 7 31.91 38.34 -37.30
CA PHE A 7 32.43 37.57 -36.18
C PHE A 7 33.33 38.35 -35.22
N SER A 8 33.82 39.51 -35.61
CA SER A 8 34.60 40.42 -34.78
C SER A 8 33.81 41.66 -34.31
N SER A 9 32.51 41.69 -34.54
CA SER A 9 31.65 42.78 -34.07
C SER A 9 31.27 42.62 -32.62
N GLU A 10 31.14 43.73 -31.89
CA GLU A 10 30.73 43.76 -30.48
C GLU A 10 29.38 43.04 -30.29
N GLY A 11 28.41 43.19 -31.17
CA GLY A 11 27.13 42.51 -31.14
C GLY A 11 27.19 40.99 -31.34
N PHE A 12 28.26 40.46 -31.99
CA PHE A 12 28.46 39.00 -32.05
C PHE A 12 28.87 38.44 -30.68
N TYR A 13 29.77 39.13 -29.98
CA TYR A 13 30.20 38.73 -28.64
C TYR A 13 29.05 38.80 -27.63
N GLU A 14 28.19 39.81 -27.69
CA GLU A 14 26.99 39.91 -26.85
C GLU A 14 26.05 38.68 -27.04
N ILE A 15 25.79 38.27 -28.30
CA ILE A 15 24.98 37.11 -28.60
C ILE A 15 25.64 35.81 -28.07
N VAL A 16 26.95 35.68 -28.22
CA VAL A 16 27.69 34.53 -27.71
C VAL A 16 27.61 34.45 -26.18
N ASP A 17 27.75 35.57 -25.50
CA ASP A 17 27.63 35.64 -24.03
C ASP A 17 26.22 35.33 -23.56
N GLU A 18 25.16 35.78 -24.24
CA GLU A 18 23.77 35.45 -23.96
C GLU A 18 23.49 33.96 -24.14
N ILE A 19 24.01 33.35 -25.21
CA ILE A 19 23.90 31.90 -25.43
C ILE A 19 24.64 31.13 -24.34
N ASN A 20 25.86 31.54 -23.98
CA ASN A 20 26.61 30.85 -22.94
C ASN A 20 25.91 30.93 -21.57
N ASN A 21 25.36 32.10 -21.22
CA ASN A 21 24.58 32.25 -20.00
C ASN A 21 23.35 31.36 -20.00
N SER A 22 22.60 31.29 -21.10
CA SER A 22 21.43 30.40 -21.25
C SER A 22 21.81 28.94 -21.14
N ILE A 23 22.97 28.54 -21.70
CA ILE A 23 23.49 27.18 -21.58
C ILE A 23 23.81 26.83 -20.10
N GLU A 24 24.43 27.72 -19.37
CA GLU A 24 24.77 27.53 -17.95
C GLU A 24 23.50 27.45 -17.08
N GLU A 25 22.49 28.27 -17.36
CA GLU A 25 21.18 28.16 -16.69
C GLU A 25 20.52 26.79 -16.96
N LEU A 26 20.44 26.37 -18.20
CA LEU A 26 19.89 25.06 -18.58
C LEU A 26 20.67 23.92 -17.91
N ARG A 27 21.97 24.02 -17.84
CA ARG A 27 22.83 23.01 -17.17
C ARG A 27 22.53 22.95 -15.68
N LYS A 28 22.33 24.06 -15.01
CA LYS A 28 21.94 24.14 -13.61
C LYS A 28 20.58 23.53 -13.37
N GLU A 29 19.58 23.86 -14.17
CA GLU A 29 18.25 23.28 -14.10
C GLU A 29 18.26 21.76 -14.32
N ALA A 30 19.06 21.26 -15.26
CA ALA A 30 19.21 19.84 -15.50
C ALA A 30 19.82 19.09 -14.30
N ILE A 31 20.77 19.71 -13.60
CA ILE A 31 21.36 19.19 -12.36
C ILE A 31 20.31 19.15 -11.25
N ASP A 32 19.52 20.20 -11.09
CA ASP A 32 18.48 20.28 -10.07
C ASP A 32 17.36 19.26 -10.31
N ILE A 33 16.93 19.07 -11.56
CA ILE A 33 15.97 18.03 -11.94
C ILE A 33 16.54 16.65 -11.62
N LYS A 34 17.77 16.36 -11.96
CA LYS A 34 18.42 15.07 -11.68
C LYS A 34 18.48 14.80 -10.16
N ALA A 35 18.80 15.80 -9.37
CA ALA A 35 18.82 15.68 -7.91
C ALA A 35 17.42 15.44 -7.33
N ALA A 36 16.39 16.14 -7.83
CA ALA A 36 15.00 15.96 -7.44
C ALA A 36 14.48 14.55 -7.79
N MET A 37 14.81 14.06 -8.99
CA MET A 37 14.48 12.67 -9.40
C MET A 37 15.15 11.64 -8.49
N GLY A 38 16.42 11.80 -8.15
CA GLY A 38 17.13 10.90 -7.23
C GLY A 38 16.48 10.86 -5.84
N LYS A 39 16.07 12.01 -5.32
CA LYS A 39 15.35 12.11 -4.05
C LYS A 39 13.99 11.42 -4.10
N LEU A 40 13.23 11.62 -5.18
CA LEU A 40 11.94 10.97 -5.39
C LEU A 40 12.09 9.45 -5.44
N GLN A 41 13.06 8.92 -6.19
CA GLN A 41 13.34 7.48 -6.25
C GLN A 41 13.69 6.90 -4.89
N SER A 42 14.47 7.61 -4.09
CA SER A 42 14.82 7.19 -2.73
C SER A 42 13.58 7.08 -1.83
N VAL A 43 12.70 8.09 -1.86
CA VAL A 43 11.44 8.09 -1.09
C VAL A 43 10.53 6.95 -1.55
N LEU A 44 10.38 6.72 -2.84
CA LEU A 44 9.60 5.62 -3.39
C LEU A 44 10.12 4.26 -2.92
N LYS A 45 11.42 4.01 -3.00
CA LYS A 45 12.04 2.77 -2.53
C LYS A 45 11.78 2.53 -1.04
N GLN A 46 11.91 3.56 -0.22
CA GLN A 46 11.67 3.45 1.22
C GLN A 46 10.19 3.17 1.52
N THR A 47 9.26 3.83 0.83
CA THR A 47 7.82 3.62 0.99
C THR A 47 7.42 2.20 0.58
N VAL A 48 7.94 1.72 -0.55
CA VAL A 48 7.71 0.36 -1.04
C VAL A 48 8.22 -0.67 -0.05
N ALA A 49 9.45 -0.53 0.44
CA ALA A 49 10.03 -1.46 1.41
C ALA A 49 9.24 -1.50 2.73
N THR A 50 8.78 -0.35 3.21
CA THR A 50 7.95 -0.27 4.42
C THR A 50 6.62 -0.98 4.22
N SER A 51 5.94 -0.71 3.11
CA SER A 51 4.65 -1.35 2.78
C SER A 51 4.78 -2.85 2.61
N GLN A 52 5.83 -3.31 1.95
CA GLN A 52 6.13 -4.74 1.79
C GLN A 52 6.29 -5.44 3.14
N ASN A 53 7.06 -4.87 4.05
CA ASN A 53 7.27 -5.43 5.39
C ASN A 53 5.95 -5.48 6.18
N ASP A 54 5.13 -4.45 6.09
CA ASP A 54 3.85 -4.40 6.79
C ASP A 54 2.86 -5.44 6.24
N ILE A 55 2.80 -5.62 4.93
CA ILE A 55 1.99 -6.65 4.28
C ILE A 55 2.47 -8.04 4.71
N ASN A 56 3.77 -8.29 4.66
CA ASN A 56 4.33 -9.59 5.01
C ASN A 56 4.14 -9.92 6.49
N ASN A 57 4.31 -8.97 7.39
CA ASN A 57 4.00 -9.13 8.81
C ASN A 57 2.51 -9.44 9.05
N PHE A 58 1.60 -8.85 8.26
CA PHE A 58 0.19 -9.21 8.33
C PHE A 58 -0.05 -10.65 7.88
N LEU A 59 0.50 -11.05 6.73
CA LEU A 59 0.36 -12.40 6.20
C LEU A 59 0.90 -13.45 7.18
N GLU A 60 2.07 -13.20 7.76
CA GLU A 60 2.68 -14.07 8.77
C GLU A 60 1.80 -14.19 10.01
N SER A 61 1.25 -13.07 10.53
CA SER A 61 0.35 -13.10 11.68
C SER A 61 -0.95 -13.84 11.39
N ALA A 62 -1.38 -13.91 10.14
CA ALA A 62 -2.51 -14.70 9.67
C ALA A 62 -2.14 -16.18 9.39
N GLY A 63 -0.90 -16.61 9.69
CA GLY A 63 -0.42 -17.96 9.44
C GLY A 63 -0.24 -18.31 7.96
N ILE A 64 0.02 -17.30 7.12
CA ILE A 64 0.22 -17.47 5.69
C ILE A 64 1.73 -17.57 5.41
N THR A 65 2.14 -18.62 4.71
CA THR A 65 3.56 -18.91 4.42
C THR A 65 4.10 -18.20 3.18
N TYR A 66 3.26 -17.48 2.48
CA TYR A 66 3.64 -16.69 1.30
C TYR A 66 3.99 -15.27 1.70
N GLN A 67 4.87 -14.66 0.93
CA GLN A 67 5.30 -13.27 1.07
C GLN A 67 5.05 -12.51 -0.21
N VAL A 68 4.82 -11.21 -0.08
CA VAL A 68 4.75 -10.29 -1.21
C VAL A 68 6.12 -9.65 -1.40
N GLY A 69 6.66 -9.78 -2.60
CA GLY A 69 7.82 -9.00 -3.05
C GLY A 69 7.32 -7.80 -3.85
N ILE A 70 7.82 -6.60 -3.56
CA ILE A 70 7.49 -5.41 -4.32
C ILE A 70 8.78 -4.83 -4.88
N ASN A 71 8.90 -4.79 -6.19
CA ASN A 71 10.04 -4.23 -6.91
C ASN A 71 9.59 -3.03 -7.74
N LEU A 72 10.50 -2.13 -8.04
CA LEU A 72 10.26 -1.05 -9.00
C LEU A 72 10.85 -1.48 -10.35
N ASP A 73 10.07 -1.32 -11.41
CA ASP A 73 10.56 -1.49 -12.77
C ASP A 73 11.47 -0.33 -13.21
N GLU A 74 11.95 -0.38 -14.45
CA GLU A 74 12.81 0.66 -15.04
C GLU A 74 12.11 2.03 -15.14
N ASN A 75 10.78 2.05 -15.18
CA ASN A 75 9.95 3.26 -15.22
C ASN A 75 9.55 3.77 -13.80
N GLY A 76 9.98 3.08 -12.75
CA GLY A 76 9.62 3.39 -11.37
C GLY A 76 8.22 2.91 -10.97
N GLN A 77 7.57 2.04 -11.76
CA GLN A 77 6.29 1.43 -11.39
C GLN A 77 6.51 0.27 -10.44
N ALA A 78 5.65 0.16 -9.43
CA ALA A 78 5.72 -0.94 -8.48
C ALA A 78 5.13 -2.22 -9.09
N ILE A 79 5.94 -3.27 -9.14
CA ILE A 79 5.53 -4.61 -9.54
C ILE A 79 5.50 -5.47 -8.27
N ALA A 80 4.33 -6.02 -7.97
CA ALA A 80 4.14 -6.95 -6.86
C ALA A 80 4.23 -8.39 -7.35
N THR A 81 5.05 -9.18 -6.70
CA THR A 81 5.20 -10.62 -6.93
C THR A 81 4.85 -11.39 -5.68
N LEU A 82 4.31 -12.59 -5.83
CA LEU A 82 4.09 -13.49 -4.72
C LEU A 82 5.26 -14.48 -4.65
N GLN A 83 5.78 -14.68 -3.45
CA GLN A 83 6.94 -15.52 -3.18
C GLN A 83 6.62 -16.50 -2.05
N TYR A 84 7.22 -17.67 -2.06
CA TYR A 84 7.20 -18.61 -0.94
C TYR A 84 8.61 -19.06 -0.58
N ILE A 85 8.79 -19.50 0.66
CA ILE A 85 10.08 -19.98 1.13
C ILE A 85 10.21 -21.47 0.82
N HIS A 86 11.10 -21.83 -0.11
CA HIS A 86 11.46 -23.19 -0.42
C HIS A 86 12.97 -23.40 -0.18
N ASN A 87 13.32 -24.37 0.68
CA ASN A 87 14.72 -24.66 1.03
C ASN A 87 15.54 -23.41 1.41
N LYS A 88 14.97 -22.55 2.25
CA LYS A 88 15.56 -21.26 2.69
C LYS A 88 15.80 -20.24 1.56
N LYS A 89 15.19 -20.42 0.40
CA LYS A 89 15.21 -19.45 -0.70
C LYS A 89 13.82 -18.97 -1.01
N LEU A 90 13.69 -17.69 -1.34
CA LEU A 90 12.46 -17.11 -1.87
C LEU A 90 12.31 -17.53 -3.34
N VAL A 91 11.18 -18.13 -3.66
CA VAL A 91 10.84 -18.58 -5.01
C VAL A 91 9.58 -17.84 -5.44
N GLU A 92 9.64 -17.20 -6.58
CA GLU A 92 8.52 -16.49 -7.16
C GLU A 92 7.44 -17.45 -7.69
N VAL A 93 6.18 -17.06 -7.53
CA VAL A 93 5.02 -17.87 -7.91
C VAL A 93 4.40 -17.34 -9.21
N ASP A 94 4.58 -18.05 -10.30
CA ASP A 94 4.06 -17.64 -11.63
C ASP A 94 2.53 -17.57 -11.70
N LYS A 95 1.82 -18.43 -10.95
CA LYS A 95 0.37 -18.56 -11.01
C LYS A 95 -0.25 -18.59 -9.62
N ILE A 96 -0.48 -17.42 -9.05
CA ILE A 96 -1.04 -17.23 -7.71
C ILE A 96 -2.27 -18.13 -7.43
N ARG A 97 -3.19 -18.23 -8.40
CA ARG A 97 -4.44 -19.03 -8.24
C ARG A 97 -4.21 -20.54 -8.06
N LYS A 98 -3.06 -21.06 -8.49
CA LYS A 98 -2.75 -22.49 -8.37
C LYS A 98 -2.05 -22.84 -7.07
N HIS A 99 -1.45 -21.87 -6.41
CA HIS A 99 -0.61 -22.10 -5.23
C HIS A 99 -1.29 -21.70 -3.92
N LEU A 100 -2.17 -20.68 -3.95
CA LEU A 100 -2.89 -20.24 -2.76
C LEU A 100 -4.22 -20.98 -2.59
N SER A 101 -4.50 -21.44 -1.39
CA SER A 101 -5.82 -21.90 -0.98
C SER A 101 -6.83 -20.73 -1.05
N TRP A 102 -8.13 -21.06 -0.97
CA TRP A 102 -9.19 -20.05 -0.96
C TRP A 102 -9.00 -19.03 0.19
N GLY A 103 -8.74 -19.52 1.40
CA GLY A 103 -8.51 -18.67 2.58
C GLY A 103 -7.28 -17.78 2.41
N GLU A 104 -6.15 -18.31 1.93
CA GLU A 104 -4.95 -17.52 1.69
C GLU A 104 -5.16 -16.43 0.64
N ARG A 105 -5.92 -16.69 -0.42
CA ARG A 105 -6.30 -15.67 -1.41
C ARG A 105 -7.15 -14.58 -0.80
N ASN A 106 -8.13 -14.93 0.02
CA ASN A 106 -8.98 -13.96 0.69
C ASN A 106 -8.18 -13.11 1.68
N ALA A 107 -7.26 -13.69 2.45
CA ALA A 107 -6.42 -12.94 3.35
C ALA A 107 -5.47 -11.99 2.61
N LEU A 108 -4.86 -12.43 1.51
CA LEU A 108 -4.04 -11.57 0.67
C LEU A 108 -4.87 -10.42 0.09
N SER A 109 -6.07 -10.70 -0.43
CA SER A 109 -6.96 -9.67 -0.96
C SER A 109 -7.38 -8.68 0.11
N LEU A 110 -7.68 -9.16 1.31
CA LEU A 110 -8.11 -8.33 2.45
C LEU A 110 -6.98 -7.40 2.92
N VAL A 111 -5.74 -7.89 3.02
CA VAL A 111 -4.61 -7.05 3.40
C VAL A 111 -4.28 -6.00 2.35
N LEU A 112 -4.31 -6.36 1.08
CA LEU A 112 -4.11 -5.41 -0.01
C LEU A 112 -5.20 -4.34 -0.04
N PHE A 113 -6.48 -4.74 0.14
CA PHE A 113 -7.59 -3.80 0.28
C PHE A 113 -7.42 -2.88 1.49
N MET A 114 -6.98 -3.40 2.62
CA MET A 114 -6.73 -2.59 3.83
C MET A 114 -5.68 -1.49 3.54
N PHE A 115 -4.57 -1.84 2.94
CA PHE A 115 -3.53 -0.85 2.61
C PHE A 115 -4.02 0.17 1.56
N TYR A 116 -4.78 -0.28 0.57
CA TYR A 116 -5.41 0.60 -0.41
C TYR A 116 -6.38 1.59 0.25
N ALA A 117 -7.32 1.12 1.07
CA ALA A 117 -8.28 1.98 1.76
C ALA A 117 -7.62 2.99 2.71
N ILE A 118 -6.51 2.61 3.34
CA ILE A 118 -5.70 3.51 4.17
C ILE A 118 -5.02 4.57 3.32
N SER A 119 -4.43 4.20 2.18
CA SER A 119 -3.72 5.14 1.27
C SER A 119 -4.67 6.17 0.67
N GLU A 120 -5.89 5.77 0.32
CA GLU A 120 -6.95 6.65 -0.17
C GLU A 120 -7.60 7.52 0.93
N ASN A 121 -7.17 7.34 2.18
CA ASN A 121 -7.77 8.02 3.33
C ASN A 121 -9.30 7.89 3.38
N ALA A 122 -9.81 6.69 3.08
CA ALA A 122 -11.23 6.41 3.03
C ALA A 122 -11.93 6.84 4.34
N LYS A 123 -13.06 7.53 4.21
CA LYS A 123 -13.87 8.00 5.36
C LYS A 123 -14.78 6.91 5.90
N LEU A 124 -15.28 6.05 5.02
CA LEU A 124 -16.11 4.90 5.34
C LEU A 124 -15.55 3.69 4.59
N ILE A 125 -15.38 2.59 5.29
CA ILE A 125 -14.91 1.32 4.75
C ILE A 125 -16.04 0.30 4.95
N VAL A 126 -16.45 -0.37 3.89
CA VAL A 126 -17.48 -1.41 3.96
C VAL A 126 -16.83 -2.76 3.69
N LEU A 127 -17.01 -3.69 4.60
CA LEU A 127 -16.52 -5.06 4.52
C LEU A 127 -17.73 -5.99 4.51
N ASP A 128 -17.90 -6.72 3.42
CA ASP A 128 -18.97 -7.69 3.27
C ASP A 128 -18.41 -9.10 3.48
N ASP A 129 -18.76 -9.68 4.62
CA ASP A 129 -18.35 -11.02 5.06
C ASP A 129 -16.85 -11.35 4.92
N PRO A 130 -15.96 -10.47 5.42
CA PRO A 130 -14.54 -10.51 5.09
C PRO A 130 -13.79 -11.71 5.68
N ILE A 131 -14.38 -12.43 6.63
CA ILE A 131 -13.68 -13.41 7.48
C ILE A 131 -14.28 -14.82 7.49
N SER A 132 -15.43 -15.03 6.86
CA SER A 132 -16.13 -16.34 6.87
C SER A 132 -15.30 -17.50 6.33
N SER A 133 -14.38 -17.20 5.42
CA SER A 133 -13.52 -18.19 4.78
C SER A 133 -12.33 -18.67 5.63
N PHE A 134 -12.15 -18.09 6.83
CA PHE A 134 -11.02 -18.43 7.70
C PHE A 134 -11.42 -19.37 8.83
N ASP A 135 -10.46 -20.17 9.30
CA ASP A 135 -10.61 -20.89 10.56
C ASP A 135 -10.56 -19.93 11.77
N THR A 136 -11.10 -20.35 12.91
CA THR A 136 -11.26 -19.52 14.12
C THR A 136 -9.97 -18.82 14.54
N ASN A 137 -8.83 -19.52 14.52
CA ASN A 137 -7.56 -18.94 14.94
C ASN A 137 -7.11 -17.83 14.01
N LYS A 138 -7.28 -18.01 12.70
CA LYS A 138 -6.93 -17.00 11.69
C LYS A 138 -7.90 -15.83 11.72
N LYS A 139 -9.19 -16.05 11.93
CA LYS A 139 -10.19 -14.98 12.12
C LYS A 139 -9.74 -14.00 13.19
N TYR A 140 -9.43 -14.52 14.37
CA TYR A 140 -8.98 -13.68 15.48
C TYR A 140 -7.73 -12.87 15.13
N ALA A 141 -6.69 -13.51 14.58
CA ALA A 141 -5.44 -12.84 14.23
C ALA A 141 -5.65 -11.74 13.19
N ILE A 142 -6.46 -12.01 12.17
CA ILE A 142 -6.77 -11.05 11.09
C ILE A 142 -7.55 -9.86 11.65
N ILE A 143 -8.62 -10.10 12.41
CA ILE A 143 -9.42 -9.04 13.01
C ILE A 143 -8.59 -8.19 13.95
N HIS A 144 -7.86 -8.81 14.85
CA HIS A 144 -6.98 -8.08 15.77
C HIS A 144 -5.99 -7.21 15.01
N ARG A 145 -5.37 -7.72 13.94
CA ARG A 145 -4.43 -6.98 13.13
C ARG A 145 -5.08 -5.82 12.37
N MET A 146 -6.30 -6.01 11.89
CA MET A 146 -7.03 -4.99 11.12
C MET A 146 -7.47 -3.80 11.97
N PHE A 147 -7.86 -4.03 13.23
CA PHE A 147 -8.51 -3.00 14.03
C PHE A 147 -7.70 -2.52 15.23
N SER A 148 -6.69 -3.25 15.68
CA SER A 148 -5.88 -2.82 16.80
C SER A 148 -4.97 -1.64 16.45
N LYS A 149 -4.65 -0.83 17.47
CA LYS A 149 -3.67 0.24 17.35
C LYS A 149 -2.30 -0.35 17.05
N GLN A 150 -1.73 0.03 15.92
CA GLN A 150 -0.39 -0.37 15.53
C GLN A 150 0.64 0.71 15.91
N SER A 151 1.83 0.28 16.31
CA SER A 151 2.95 1.20 16.56
C SER A 151 3.54 1.69 15.24
N GLY A 152 3.79 2.99 15.12
CA GLY A 152 4.43 3.58 13.94
C GLY A 152 3.84 4.92 13.54
N ILE A 153 4.52 5.60 12.62
CA ILE A 153 4.16 6.93 12.13
C ILE A 153 3.01 6.86 11.13
N LEU A 154 2.97 5.80 10.32
CA LEU A 154 1.94 5.60 9.31
C LEU A 154 0.81 4.71 9.84
N PRO A 155 -0.46 4.99 9.47
CA PRO A 155 -1.57 4.12 9.80
C PRO A 155 -1.39 2.76 9.10
N ARG A 156 -1.45 1.67 9.89
CA ARG A 156 -1.22 0.30 9.42
C ARG A 156 -2.41 -0.62 9.70
N SER A 157 -3.53 -0.03 10.12
CA SER A 157 -4.76 -0.73 10.47
C SER A 157 -5.95 0.22 10.29
N PHE A 158 -7.16 -0.31 10.40
CA PHE A 158 -8.39 0.49 10.41
C PHE A 158 -8.66 1.19 11.77
N TYR A 159 -7.71 1.19 12.67
CA TYR A 159 -7.83 1.91 13.94
C TYR A 159 -8.19 3.38 13.70
N LYS A 160 -9.23 3.87 14.35
CA LYS A 160 -9.83 5.21 14.17
C LYS A 160 -10.45 5.47 12.79
N LYS A 161 -10.71 4.45 12.00
CA LYS A 161 -11.51 4.57 10.78
C LYS A 161 -12.96 4.15 11.05
N THR A 162 -13.90 4.72 10.32
CA THR A 162 -15.29 4.26 10.34
C THR A 162 -15.40 3.03 9.44
N VAL A 163 -15.74 1.89 10.02
CA VAL A 163 -15.88 0.62 9.30
C VAL A 163 -17.25 0.04 9.53
N LEU A 164 -17.93 -0.31 8.45
CA LEU A 164 -19.14 -1.12 8.47
C LEU A 164 -18.78 -2.54 8.05
N MET A 165 -18.89 -3.48 8.95
CA MET A 165 -18.64 -4.89 8.66
C MET A 165 -19.96 -5.65 8.69
N LEU A 166 -20.34 -6.25 7.58
CA LEU A 166 -21.46 -7.17 7.46
C LEU A 166 -20.89 -8.57 7.64
N THR A 167 -21.49 -9.36 8.52
CA THR A 167 -21.07 -10.74 8.75
C THR A 167 -22.23 -11.57 9.30
N HIS A 168 -22.23 -12.86 8.98
CA HIS A 168 -23.12 -13.84 9.58
C HIS A 168 -22.46 -14.60 10.74
N ASP A 169 -21.21 -14.24 11.07
CA ASP A 169 -20.42 -14.86 12.11
C ASP A 169 -20.41 -14.01 13.38
N PHE A 170 -20.73 -14.60 14.51
CA PHE A 170 -20.80 -13.92 15.81
C PHE A 170 -19.45 -13.87 16.55
N GLU A 171 -18.55 -14.80 16.27
CA GLU A 171 -17.25 -14.87 16.96
C GLU A 171 -16.49 -13.54 16.94
N PRO A 172 -16.39 -12.84 15.80
CA PRO A 172 -15.69 -11.57 15.74
C PRO A 172 -16.25 -10.50 16.67
N ILE A 173 -17.58 -10.48 16.86
CA ILE A 173 -18.26 -9.49 17.71
C ILE A 173 -17.89 -9.73 19.18
N ILE A 174 -17.88 -11.00 19.59
CA ILE A 174 -17.50 -11.41 20.94
C ILE A 174 -16.01 -11.11 21.18
N ASP A 175 -15.15 -11.48 20.24
CA ASP A 175 -13.72 -11.24 20.32
C ASP A 175 -13.35 -9.75 20.40
N PHE A 176 -14.06 -8.91 19.68
CA PHE A 176 -13.89 -7.44 19.77
C PHE A 176 -14.26 -6.91 21.16
N GLY A 177 -15.36 -7.39 21.72
CA GLY A 177 -15.84 -6.91 23.04
C GLY A 177 -14.95 -7.40 24.19
N VAL A 178 -14.50 -8.66 24.15
CA VAL A 178 -13.80 -9.30 25.27
C VAL A 178 -12.27 -9.12 25.18
N VAL A 179 -11.68 -9.24 23.99
CA VAL A 179 -10.23 -9.32 23.82
C VAL A 179 -9.65 -8.10 23.15
N GLY A 180 -10.42 -7.42 22.31
CA GLY A 180 -9.94 -6.32 21.45
C GLY A 180 -9.59 -5.02 22.20
N LYS A 181 -9.98 -4.87 23.48
CA LYS A 181 -9.81 -3.62 24.25
C LYS A 181 -10.22 -2.39 23.44
N LEU A 182 -11.22 -2.55 22.57
CA LEU A 182 -11.82 -1.40 21.90
C LEU A 182 -12.61 -0.60 22.95
N PRO A 183 -12.61 0.72 22.90
CA PRO A 183 -13.51 1.53 23.71
C PRO A 183 -14.94 1.05 23.53
N GLU A 184 -15.74 0.97 24.62
CA GLU A 184 -17.12 0.47 24.57
C GLU A 184 -18.00 1.23 23.55
N ASP A 185 -17.69 2.49 23.32
CA ASP A 185 -18.34 3.38 22.35
C ASP A 185 -17.86 3.20 20.90
N ALA A 186 -16.81 2.40 20.68
CA ALA A 186 -16.24 2.16 19.37
C ALA A 186 -16.88 0.99 18.60
N LEU A 187 -17.69 0.16 19.26
CA LEU A 187 -18.33 -0.98 18.66
C LEU A 187 -19.85 -0.91 18.82
N ASN A 188 -20.55 -0.76 17.70
CA ASN A 188 -22.01 -0.89 17.65
C ASN A 188 -22.35 -2.09 16.79
N SER A 189 -23.03 -3.09 17.34
CA SER A 189 -23.49 -4.27 16.62
C SER A 189 -25.00 -4.34 16.63
N LYS A 190 -25.60 -4.73 15.50
CA LYS A 190 -27.03 -4.93 15.32
C LYS A 190 -27.30 -6.21 14.57
N PHE A 191 -28.30 -6.96 15.03
CA PHE A 191 -28.80 -8.12 14.31
C PHE A 191 -29.88 -7.68 13.33
N ILE A 192 -29.72 -8.06 12.08
CA ILE A 192 -30.70 -7.77 11.04
C ILE A 192 -31.23 -9.10 10.53
N LYS A 193 -32.52 -9.32 10.71
CA LYS A 193 -33.21 -10.49 10.18
C LYS A 193 -33.81 -10.16 8.82
N ASN A 194 -33.49 -10.97 7.81
CA ASN A 194 -34.15 -10.87 6.52
C ASN A 194 -35.42 -11.75 6.53
N ASN A 195 -36.57 -11.12 6.50
CA ASN A 195 -37.87 -11.78 6.43
C ASN A 195 -38.51 -11.46 5.07
N GLN A 196 -38.36 -12.39 4.11
CA GLN A 196 -38.91 -12.26 2.74
C GLN A 196 -38.52 -10.95 2.03
N GLY A 197 -37.27 -10.53 2.16
CA GLY A 197 -36.75 -9.28 1.56
C GLY A 197 -36.95 -8.04 2.42
N ILE A 198 -37.60 -8.13 3.57
CA ILE A 198 -37.73 -7.04 4.54
C ILE A 198 -36.70 -7.23 5.64
N LEU A 199 -35.82 -6.24 5.78
CA LEU A 199 -34.84 -6.21 6.84
C LEU A 199 -35.47 -5.66 8.12
N THR A 200 -35.42 -6.43 9.21
CA THR A 200 -35.90 -6.04 10.54
C THR A 200 -34.78 -6.18 11.56
N GLU A 201 -34.75 -5.31 12.54
CA GLU A 201 -33.82 -5.31 13.67
C GLU A 201 -34.27 -6.34 14.73
#